data_6bda0db482cf744aab263ea4b84fac70
#
_entry.id   6bda0db482cf744aab263ea4b84fac70
#
_cell.length_a   1.000
_cell.length_b   1.000
_cell.length_c   1.000
_cell.angle_alpha   90.00
_cell.angle_beta   90.00
_cell.angle_gamma   90.00
#
_symmetry.space_group_name_H-M   'P 1'
#
loop_
_entity.id
_entity.type
_entity.pdbx_description
1 polymer ?
#
loop_
_entity_poly.entity_id
_entity_poly.type
_entity_poly.pdbx_seq_one_letter_code
_entity_poly.pdbx_strand_id
1 'polypeptide(L)'
;MSDRDPAADPLEGGPPPVLAVVGRPNVGKSTLVNRFLGRREAVVEDVPGVTRDRVAYDATWRGRAFTVLDTGGWEPDARGLAAQVAAQAELAVAAADAVLLVVDATVGATEIDRAVAKILQRAGKPVVLTANKVDDERGEAEAAELWGLGLGEPWAVSALHGRGSGDLLDAVLDALPAAPPEPLEESAGPRRVALVGRPNVGKSSLLNQLAGAERVLVDSVAGTTRDPVDELVQMGEEIWRFVDTAGLRRRVREASGAEYYASLRTQRALEQAEVAIVLIEAPELITEQDQRVIAMVAESGRALVLAINKWDLLDEDTRERLERELSGELARTAWAPRVNISARTGRGVDKLAPALRLALAGWESRIPTGRLNGWLGEVVARTPPPPRGGKAPKILFATQAGIRPPRFVLFTSGPLEAGYLRFLERRLREDFAFEGTPIHIGVKVKEKRRRR
;
A
#
# COMPACT_ATOMS: atom_id res chain seq x y z
N MET A 1 -48.90 -16.43 -18.78
CA MET A 1 -47.86 -15.72 -19.47
C MET A 1 -47.23 -14.79 -18.45
N SER A 2 -46.17 -15.25 -17.91
CA SER A 2 -45.45 -14.56 -16.83
C SER A 2 -44.11 -14.12 -17.40
N ASP A 3 -43.97 -12.80 -17.58
CA ASP A 3 -42.72 -12.15 -17.93
C ASP A 3 -41.75 -12.32 -16.75
N ARG A 4 -40.70 -13.11 -16.94
CA ARG A 4 -39.52 -13.13 -16.11
C ARG A 4 -38.58 -12.06 -16.62
N ASP A 5 -38.42 -11.02 -15.83
CA ASP A 5 -37.32 -10.07 -15.95
C ASP A 5 -35.97 -10.83 -15.91
N PRO A 6 -35.08 -10.66 -16.88
CA PRO A 6 -33.77 -11.31 -16.82
C PRO A 6 -32.96 -10.62 -15.73
N ALA A 7 -32.56 -11.42 -14.75
CA ALA A 7 -31.64 -11.04 -13.69
C ALA A 7 -30.43 -10.30 -14.26
N ALA A 8 -30.18 -9.09 -13.76
CA ALA A 8 -28.99 -8.33 -14.01
C ALA A 8 -27.75 -9.18 -13.70
N ASP A 9 -26.88 -9.31 -14.67
CA ASP A 9 -25.60 -10.02 -14.59
C ASP A 9 -24.69 -9.27 -13.58
N PRO A 10 -24.10 -9.92 -12.58
CA PRO A 10 -23.23 -9.25 -11.60
C PRO A 10 -21.85 -8.85 -12.13
N LEU A 11 -21.67 -8.72 -13.45
CA LEU A 11 -20.43 -8.31 -14.14
C LEU A 11 -20.55 -6.93 -14.82
N GLU A 12 -21.14 -5.94 -14.18
CA GLU A 12 -21.17 -4.56 -14.68
C GLU A 12 -19.88 -3.74 -14.41
N GLY A 13 -18.73 -4.36 -14.21
CA GLY A 13 -17.43 -3.75 -14.37
C GLY A 13 -16.85 -4.15 -15.72
N GLY A 14 -16.72 -3.23 -16.69
CA GLY A 14 -15.99 -3.50 -17.93
C GLY A 14 -14.55 -3.93 -17.64
N PRO A 15 -13.84 -4.57 -18.59
CA PRO A 15 -12.45 -5.00 -18.39
C PRO A 15 -11.59 -3.80 -17.95
N PRO A 16 -10.59 -4.02 -17.06
CA PRO A 16 -9.72 -2.95 -16.61
C PRO A 16 -9.06 -2.24 -17.80
N PRO A 17 -8.91 -0.90 -17.77
CA PRO A 17 -8.33 -0.16 -18.87
C PRO A 17 -6.89 -0.60 -19.15
N VAL A 18 -6.49 -0.57 -20.41
CA VAL A 18 -5.20 -1.10 -20.88
C VAL A 18 -4.22 0.05 -21.14
N LEU A 19 -3.07 0.01 -20.48
CA LEU A 19 -1.91 0.85 -20.73
C LEU A 19 -0.87 0.10 -21.55
N ALA A 20 -0.55 0.55 -22.77
CA ALA A 20 0.55 -0.02 -23.52
C ALA A 20 1.85 0.76 -23.29
N VAL A 21 2.95 0.05 -23.06
CA VAL A 21 4.28 0.63 -22.89
C VAL A 21 5.08 0.44 -24.17
N VAL A 22 5.43 1.56 -24.84
CA VAL A 22 6.15 1.57 -26.12
C VAL A 22 7.44 2.37 -26.04
N GLY A 23 8.36 2.14 -26.96
CA GLY A 23 9.65 2.82 -27.07
C GLY A 23 10.72 1.89 -27.65
N ARG A 24 11.86 2.46 -28.03
CA ARG A 24 13.01 1.70 -28.59
C ARG A 24 13.50 0.62 -27.62
N PRO A 25 14.27 -0.36 -28.08
CA PRO A 25 15.03 -1.26 -27.22
C PRO A 25 15.96 -0.48 -26.27
N ASN A 26 16.15 -1.04 -25.07
CA ASN A 26 17.09 -0.52 -24.05
C ASN A 26 16.76 0.86 -23.45
N VAL A 27 15.60 1.45 -23.70
CA VAL A 27 15.15 2.67 -23.00
C VAL A 27 14.66 2.39 -21.57
N GLY A 28 14.49 1.11 -21.20
CA GLY A 28 14.12 0.71 -19.86
C GLY A 28 12.64 0.39 -19.65
N LYS A 29 11.90 0.03 -20.73
CA LYS A 29 10.47 -0.34 -20.65
C LYS A 29 10.17 -1.42 -19.60
N SER A 30 10.80 -2.59 -19.75
CA SER A 30 10.58 -3.72 -18.82
C SER A 30 11.04 -3.41 -17.40
N THR A 31 12.07 -2.57 -17.22
CA THR A 31 12.47 -2.08 -15.91
C THR A 31 11.37 -1.21 -15.28
N LEU A 32 10.72 -0.37 -16.09
CA LEU A 32 9.63 0.49 -15.66
C LEU A 32 8.37 -0.33 -15.34
N VAL A 33 8.02 -1.27 -16.22
CA VAL A 33 6.91 -2.21 -16.00
C VAL A 33 7.12 -3.00 -14.69
N ASN A 34 8.30 -3.60 -14.49
CA ASN A 34 8.62 -4.29 -13.25
C ASN A 34 8.54 -3.37 -12.01
N ARG A 35 8.77 -2.07 -12.20
CA ARG A 35 8.62 -1.07 -11.13
C ARG A 35 7.15 -0.84 -10.80
N PHE A 36 6.27 -0.78 -11.80
CA PHE A 36 4.83 -0.63 -11.63
C PHE A 36 4.22 -1.82 -10.90
N LEU A 37 4.67 -3.03 -11.23
CA LEU A 37 4.13 -4.27 -10.67
C LEU A 37 4.56 -4.56 -9.23
N GLY A 38 5.57 -3.87 -8.69
CA GLY A 38 6.11 -4.18 -7.38
C GLY A 38 6.72 -5.60 -7.32
N ARG A 39 7.76 -5.85 -6.51
CA ARG A 39 8.53 -7.11 -6.53
C ARG A 39 7.81 -8.38 -6.03
N ARG A 40 6.52 -8.37 -5.67
CA ARG A 40 5.86 -9.52 -5.01
C ARG A 40 4.47 -9.91 -5.50
N GLU A 41 3.87 -9.23 -6.46
CA GLU A 41 2.51 -9.55 -6.93
C GLU A 41 2.37 -9.51 -8.45
N ALA A 42 3.39 -9.94 -9.19
CA ALA A 42 3.18 -10.34 -10.56
C ALA A 42 2.55 -11.75 -10.54
N VAL A 43 1.25 -11.82 -10.34
CA VAL A 43 0.50 -13.00 -10.80
C VAL A 43 0.48 -12.89 -12.30
N VAL A 44 1.31 -13.70 -12.95
CA VAL A 44 1.28 -13.88 -14.40
C VAL A 44 0.07 -14.76 -14.67
N GLU A 45 -1.09 -14.17 -14.91
CA GLU A 45 -2.20 -14.88 -15.51
C GLU A 45 -2.04 -14.77 -17.03
N ASP A 46 -1.83 -15.93 -17.66
CA ASP A 46 -1.92 -16.07 -19.11
C ASP A 46 -3.37 -15.74 -19.52
N VAL A 47 -3.58 -14.55 -20.07
CA VAL A 47 -4.88 -14.17 -20.61
C VAL A 47 -5.13 -15.02 -21.86
N PRO A 48 -6.16 -15.89 -21.89
CA PRO A 48 -6.43 -16.75 -23.05
C PRO A 48 -6.74 -15.91 -24.29
N GLY A 49 -5.95 -16.05 -25.35
CA GLY A 49 -6.15 -15.40 -26.65
C GLY A 49 -5.07 -14.37 -27.02
N VAL A 50 -4.06 -14.15 -26.18
CA VAL A 50 -2.89 -13.33 -26.51
C VAL A 50 -1.77 -14.23 -27.02
N THR A 51 -1.32 -14.02 -28.24
CA THR A 51 -0.21 -14.76 -28.85
C THR A 51 1.05 -14.63 -27.99
N ARG A 52 1.93 -15.63 -27.99
CA ARG A 52 3.14 -15.84 -27.16
C ARG A 52 4.14 -14.67 -27.05
N ASP A 53 3.89 -13.54 -27.72
CA ASP A 53 4.81 -12.42 -27.89
C ASP A 53 4.40 -11.13 -27.15
N ARG A 54 3.31 -11.15 -26.36
CA ARG A 54 2.84 -10.01 -25.57
C ARG A 54 2.69 -10.43 -24.13
N VAL A 55 3.35 -9.72 -23.24
CA VAL A 55 3.22 -9.95 -21.79
C VAL A 55 2.27 -8.89 -21.25
N ALA A 56 1.09 -9.29 -20.79
CA ALA A 56 0.12 -8.44 -20.12
C ALA A 56 0.22 -8.70 -18.60
N TYR A 57 0.17 -7.63 -17.83
CA TYR A 57 0.28 -7.68 -16.38
C TYR A 57 -0.84 -6.86 -15.76
N ASP A 58 -1.46 -7.37 -14.72
CA ASP A 58 -2.39 -6.59 -13.92
C ASP A 58 -1.62 -5.72 -12.94
N ALA A 59 -2.01 -4.46 -12.87
CA ALA A 59 -1.42 -3.46 -12.00
C ALA A 59 -2.51 -2.73 -11.24
N THR A 60 -2.22 -2.30 -10.04
CA THR A 60 -3.11 -1.47 -9.24
C THR A 60 -2.36 -0.25 -8.72
N TRP A 61 -2.92 0.93 -8.88
CA TRP A 61 -2.39 2.16 -8.36
C TRP A 61 -3.49 3.03 -7.77
N ARG A 62 -3.33 3.50 -6.53
CA ARG A 62 -4.36 4.25 -5.79
C ARG A 62 -5.74 3.56 -5.78
N GLY A 63 -5.76 2.24 -5.73
CA GLY A 63 -6.99 1.47 -5.75
C GLY A 63 -7.64 1.33 -7.13
N ARG A 64 -7.07 1.89 -8.21
CA ARG A 64 -7.54 1.69 -9.59
C ARG A 64 -6.73 0.59 -10.25
N ALA A 65 -7.43 -0.47 -10.68
CA ALA A 65 -6.85 -1.56 -11.45
C ALA A 65 -6.72 -1.17 -12.93
N PHE A 66 -5.63 -1.58 -13.57
CA PHE A 66 -5.41 -1.46 -15.00
C PHE A 66 -4.45 -2.54 -15.48
N THR A 67 -4.52 -2.89 -16.76
CA THR A 67 -3.62 -3.86 -17.36
C THR A 67 -2.47 -3.16 -18.07
N VAL A 68 -1.22 -3.55 -17.77
CA VAL A 68 -0.02 -3.07 -18.44
C VAL A 68 0.37 -4.04 -19.54
N LEU A 69 0.46 -3.56 -20.78
CA LEU A 69 0.91 -4.33 -21.94
C LEU A 69 2.37 -3.96 -22.25
N ASP A 70 3.33 -4.86 -21.93
CA ASP A 70 4.73 -4.65 -22.34
C ASP A 70 4.96 -5.14 -23.76
N THR A 71 5.37 -4.20 -24.62
CA THR A 71 5.66 -4.52 -26.03
C THR A 71 7.13 -4.93 -26.25
N GLY A 72 7.93 -5.03 -25.19
CA GLY A 72 9.38 -5.24 -25.26
C GLY A 72 9.85 -6.64 -25.61
N GLY A 73 8.97 -7.65 -25.60
CA GLY A 73 9.32 -9.06 -25.82
C GLY A 73 9.19 -9.58 -27.25
N TRP A 74 8.85 -8.73 -28.22
CA TRP A 74 8.61 -9.15 -29.59
C TRP A 74 9.85 -9.04 -30.45
N GLU A 75 10.39 -10.17 -30.90
CA GLU A 75 11.38 -10.26 -31.97
C GLU A 75 10.66 -10.48 -33.31
N PRO A 76 10.59 -9.49 -34.19
CA PRO A 76 10.06 -9.69 -35.53
C PRO A 76 11.17 -9.90 -36.53
N ASP A 77 10.89 -10.77 -37.48
CA ASP A 77 11.75 -11.08 -38.62
C ASP A 77 12.15 -9.86 -39.46
N ALA A 78 13.46 -9.76 -39.75
CA ALA A 78 14.12 -9.18 -40.93
C ALA A 78 13.76 -7.77 -41.45
N ARG A 79 13.00 -6.93 -40.76
CA ARG A 79 12.80 -5.51 -41.09
C ARG A 79 13.56 -4.64 -40.11
N GLY A 80 14.19 -3.56 -40.56
CA GLY A 80 15.06 -2.69 -39.74
C GLY A 80 14.35 -2.18 -38.46
N LEU A 81 15.14 -1.88 -37.43
CA LEU A 81 14.71 -1.50 -36.07
C LEU A 81 13.59 -0.42 -36.06
N ALA A 82 13.66 0.59 -36.94
CA ALA A 82 12.67 1.65 -37.01
C ALA A 82 11.27 1.13 -37.41
N ALA A 83 11.20 0.21 -38.40
CA ALA A 83 9.96 -0.39 -38.85
C ALA A 83 9.36 -1.29 -37.78
N GLN A 84 10.18 -1.98 -37.00
CA GLN A 84 9.75 -2.83 -35.89
C GLN A 84 9.10 -2.01 -34.77
N VAL A 85 9.77 -0.93 -34.34
CA VAL A 85 9.26 -0.07 -33.26
C VAL A 85 7.98 0.66 -33.71
N ALA A 86 7.89 1.07 -34.98
CA ALA A 86 6.68 1.65 -35.54
C ALA A 86 5.49 0.66 -35.52
N ALA A 87 5.70 -0.58 -35.98
CA ALA A 87 4.67 -1.61 -35.95
C ALA A 87 4.22 -1.96 -34.52
N GLN A 88 5.16 -1.99 -33.56
CA GLN A 88 4.82 -2.15 -32.15
C GLN A 88 3.94 -0.99 -31.63
N ALA A 89 4.27 0.25 -31.98
CA ALA A 89 3.47 1.41 -31.60
C ALA A 89 2.06 1.38 -32.19
N GLU A 90 1.90 1.00 -33.46
CA GLU A 90 0.58 0.84 -34.09
C GLU A 90 -0.27 -0.24 -33.40
N LEU A 91 0.34 -1.38 -33.08
CA LEU A 91 -0.36 -2.46 -32.37
C LEU A 91 -0.72 -2.07 -30.94
N ALA A 92 0.15 -1.33 -30.26
CA ALA A 92 -0.11 -0.81 -28.92
C ALA A 92 -1.27 0.15 -28.92
N VAL A 93 -1.31 1.09 -29.87
CA VAL A 93 -2.44 2.02 -30.07
C VAL A 93 -3.75 1.28 -30.32
N ALA A 94 -3.74 0.21 -31.11
CA ALA A 94 -4.96 -0.54 -31.41
C ALA A 94 -5.52 -1.27 -30.17
N ALA A 95 -4.66 -1.70 -29.25
CA ALA A 95 -5.01 -2.57 -28.13
C ALA A 95 -5.19 -1.84 -26.79
N ALA A 96 -4.72 -0.59 -26.65
CA ALA A 96 -4.67 0.12 -25.39
C ALA A 96 -5.64 1.31 -25.34
N ASP A 97 -6.03 1.69 -24.11
CA ASP A 97 -6.82 2.89 -23.84
C ASP A 97 -5.93 4.14 -23.71
N ALA A 98 -4.72 3.96 -23.20
CA ALA A 98 -3.67 4.97 -23.15
C ALA A 98 -2.30 4.35 -23.49
N VAL A 99 -1.36 5.19 -23.95
CA VAL A 99 -0.01 4.75 -24.32
C VAL A 99 1.05 5.49 -23.50
N LEU A 100 1.98 4.74 -22.94
CA LEU A 100 3.17 5.25 -22.27
C LEU A 100 4.35 5.18 -23.25
N LEU A 101 4.80 6.32 -23.78
CA LEU A 101 6.03 6.38 -24.60
C LEU A 101 7.23 6.58 -23.69
N VAL A 102 8.16 5.61 -23.68
CA VAL A 102 9.37 5.67 -22.89
C VAL A 102 10.56 6.04 -23.78
N VAL A 103 11.22 7.15 -23.46
CA VAL A 103 12.41 7.66 -24.16
C VAL A 103 13.59 7.71 -23.18
N ASP A 104 14.79 7.47 -23.65
CA ASP A 104 16.03 7.57 -22.88
C ASP A 104 16.49 9.03 -22.85
N ALA A 105 16.36 9.71 -21.71
CA ALA A 105 16.72 11.11 -21.55
C ALA A 105 18.22 11.37 -21.82
N THR A 106 19.09 10.39 -21.51
CA THR A 106 20.54 10.53 -21.69
C THR A 106 21.00 10.56 -23.16
N VAL A 107 20.13 10.07 -24.06
CA VAL A 107 20.37 10.03 -25.51
C VAL A 107 19.60 11.12 -26.23
N GLY A 108 18.51 11.59 -25.59
CA GLY A 108 17.55 12.50 -26.21
C GLY A 108 16.65 11.84 -27.25
N ALA A 109 15.83 12.65 -27.95
CA ALA A 109 14.91 12.19 -28.95
C ALA A 109 15.64 11.77 -30.24
N THR A 110 15.57 10.49 -30.59
CA THR A 110 16.12 9.96 -31.86
C THR A 110 15.08 10.06 -32.99
N GLU A 111 15.48 9.76 -34.21
CA GLU A 111 14.54 9.69 -35.36
C GLU A 111 13.46 8.62 -35.16
N ILE A 112 13.80 7.50 -34.51
CA ILE A 112 12.84 6.44 -34.18
C ILE A 112 11.80 6.96 -33.18
N ASP A 113 12.24 7.67 -32.15
CA ASP A 113 11.33 8.24 -31.14
C ASP A 113 10.38 9.27 -31.79
N ARG A 114 10.89 10.10 -32.72
CA ARG A 114 10.10 11.05 -33.50
C ARG A 114 9.09 10.36 -34.44
N ALA A 115 9.48 9.25 -35.05
CA ALA A 115 8.57 8.47 -35.90
C ALA A 115 7.44 7.86 -35.08
N VAL A 116 7.75 7.29 -33.92
CA VAL A 116 6.74 6.77 -32.98
C VAL A 116 5.84 7.88 -32.48
N ALA A 117 6.38 9.02 -32.07
CA ALA A 117 5.59 10.17 -31.63
C ALA A 117 4.57 10.62 -32.68
N LYS A 118 4.96 10.66 -33.98
CA LYS A 118 4.01 10.96 -35.08
C LYS A 118 2.88 9.94 -35.21
N ILE A 119 3.16 8.65 -35.01
CA ILE A 119 2.13 7.60 -35.01
C ILE A 119 1.15 7.84 -33.86
N LEU A 120 1.66 8.09 -32.67
CA LEU A 120 0.84 8.32 -31.47
C LEU A 120 -0.02 9.59 -31.58
N GLN A 121 0.54 10.69 -32.12
CA GLN A 121 -0.20 11.93 -32.36
C GLN A 121 -1.40 11.71 -33.30
N ARG A 122 -1.21 10.89 -34.35
CA ARG A 122 -2.28 10.60 -35.33
C ARG A 122 -3.37 9.67 -34.76
N ALA A 123 -3.02 8.88 -33.77
CA ALA A 123 -3.93 7.91 -33.19
C ALA A 123 -5.03 8.54 -32.32
N GLY A 124 -4.84 9.76 -31.82
CA GLY A 124 -5.83 10.50 -31.01
C GLY A 124 -6.10 9.88 -29.63
N LYS A 125 -5.27 8.92 -29.19
CA LYS A 125 -5.37 8.33 -27.85
C LYS A 125 -4.52 9.12 -26.86
N PRO A 126 -4.87 9.11 -25.55
CA PRO A 126 -4.03 9.70 -24.53
C PRO A 126 -2.63 9.10 -24.52
N VAL A 127 -1.62 9.96 -24.49
CA VAL A 127 -0.21 9.56 -24.45
C VAL A 127 0.47 10.20 -23.26
N VAL A 128 1.16 9.41 -22.47
CA VAL A 128 2.06 9.88 -21.40
C VAL A 128 3.50 9.75 -21.91
N LEU A 129 4.20 10.87 -22.06
CA LEU A 129 5.62 10.90 -22.47
C LEU A 129 6.51 10.74 -21.23
N THR A 130 7.41 9.77 -21.26
CA THR A 130 8.30 9.45 -20.15
C THR A 130 9.74 9.59 -20.57
N ALA A 131 10.47 10.50 -19.90
CA ALA A 131 11.91 10.65 -19.96
C ALA A 131 12.55 9.73 -18.92
N ASN A 132 13.03 8.55 -19.32
CA ASN A 132 13.63 7.58 -18.42
C ASN A 132 15.15 7.77 -18.30
N LYS A 133 15.74 7.22 -17.25
CA LYS A 133 17.16 7.30 -16.87
C LYS A 133 17.58 8.66 -16.33
N VAL A 134 16.63 9.44 -15.82
CA VAL A 134 16.88 10.69 -15.10
C VAL A 134 17.22 10.35 -13.64
N ASP A 135 18.51 10.15 -13.37
CA ASP A 135 18.99 9.69 -12.06
C ASP A 135 19.24 10.84 -11.09
N ASP A 136 19.43 12.07 -11.59
CA ASP A 136 19.70 13.29 -10.82
C ASP A 136 19.00 14.53 -11.42
N GLU A 137 19.17 15.68 -10.77
CA GLU A 137 18.57 16.96 -11.20
C GLU A 137 19.10 17.47 -12.55
N ARG A 138 20.31 17.06 -12.95
CA ARG A 138 20.89 17.48 -14.23
C ARG A 138 20.16 16.83 -15.40
N GLY A 139 19.74 15.58 -15.24
CA GLY A 139 18.95 14.88 -16.22
C GLY A 139 17.53 15.47 -16.44
N GLU A 140 17.04 16.34 -15.54
CA GLU A 140 15.75 17.03 -15.74
C GLU A 140 15.82 18.04 -16.90
N ALA A 141 16.96 18.70 -17.09
CA ALA A 141 17.14 19.60 -18.23
C ALA A 141 17.14 18.82 -19.56
N GLU A 142 17.79 17.64 -19.59
CA GLU A 142 17.80 16.75 -20.75
C GLU A 142 16.38 16.18 -21.03
N ALA A 143 15.62 15.87 -19.98
CA ALA A 143 14.24 15.44 -20.11
C ALA A 143 13.35 16.52 -20.74
N ALA A 144 13.59 17.79 -20.42
CA ALA A 144 12.81 18.91 -20.95
C ALA A 144 12.98 19.06 -22.49
N GLU A 145 14.09 18.63 -23.09
CA GLU A 145 14.26 18.66 -24.53
C GLU A 145 13.27 17.78 -25.29
N LEU A 146 12.69 16.77 -24.61
CA LEU A 146 11.70 15.87 -25.18
C LEU A 146 10.34 16.52 -25.43
N TRP A 147 10.10 17.73 -24.92
CA TRP A 147 8.95 18.56 -25.32
C TRP A 147 8.84 18.70 -26.85
N GLY A 148 9.97 18.69 -27.54
CA GLY A 148 10.04 18.73 -29.00
C GLY A 148 9.37 17.57 -29.72
N LEU A 149 8.97 16.49 -29.02
CA LEU A 149 8.18 15.39 -29.55
C LEU A 149 6.69 15.74 -29.73
N GLY A 150 6.20 16.83 -29.12
CA GLY A 150 4.82 17.30 -29.27
C GLY A 150 3.76 16.39 -28.66
N LEU A 151 4.11 15.64 -27.61
CA LEU A 151 3.23 14.72 -26.88
C LEU A 151 2.88 15.21 -25.46
N GLY A 152 3.10 16.49 -25.17
CA GLY A 152 2.91 17.07 -23.85
C GLY A 152 4.16 17.00 -22.97
N GLU A 153 3.98 17.23 -21.67
CA GLU A 153 5.04 17.27 -20.69
C GLU A 153 5.75 15.92 -20.53
N PRO A 154 7.09 15.86 -20.68
CA PRO A 154 7.83 14.65 -20.43
C PRO A 154 8.02 14.41 -18.93
N TRP A 155 7.55 13.28 -18.43
CA TRP A 155 7.74 12.88 -17.04
C TRP A 155 9.13 12.33 -16.82
N ALA A 156 9.94 13.06 -16.05
CA ALA A 156 11.30 12.68 -15.72
C ALA A 156 11.33 11.57 -14.68
N VAL A 157 11.84 10.38 -15.05
CA VAL A 157 11.85 9.21 -14.15
C VAL A 157 13.18 8.47 -14.21
N SER A 158 13.48 7.74 -13.15
CA SER A 158 14.48 6.69 -13.16
C SER A 158 13.84 5.36 -12.85
N ALA A 159 13.56 4.56 -13.86
CA ALA A 159 13.00 3.23 -13.69
C ALA A 159 13.90 2.35 -12.81
N LEU A 160 15.22 2.52 -12.90
CA LEU A 160 16.20 1.78 -12.11
C LEU A 160 16.16 2.17 -10.62
N HIS A 161 16.03 3.46 -10.32
CA HIS A 161 16.10 3.99 -8.96
C HIS A 161 14.73 4.31 -8.37
N GLY A 162 13.67 4.39 -9.19
CA GLY A 162 12.29 4.65 -8.76
C GLY A 162 11.95 6.12 -8.58
N ARG A 163 12.86 7.06 -8.97
CA ARG A 163 12.59 8.50 -8.96
C ARG A 163 11.44 8.80 -9.91
N GLY A 164 10.49 9.65 -9.52
CA GLY A 164 9.35 10.09 -10.33
C GLY A 164 8.33 9.00 -10.70
N SER A 165 8.55 7.72 -10.30
CA SER A 165 7.66 6.62 -10.70
C SER A 165 6.25 6.75 -10.13
N GLY A 166 6.08 7.39 -8.97
CA GLY A 166 4.77 7.64 -8.37
C GLY A 166 3.99 8.69 -9.14
N ASP A 167 4.63 9.80 -9.45
CA ASP A 167 4.03 10.91 -10.18
C ASP A 167 3.70 10.49 -11.62
N LEU A 168 4.57 9.67 -12.24
CA LEU A 168 4.29 9.06 -13.54
C LEU A 168 3.06 8.16 -13.49
N LEU A 169 2.90 7.32 -12.46
CA LEU A 169 1.72 6.48 -12.31
C LEU A 169 0.44 7.30 -12.07
N ASP A 170 0.54 8.44 -11.40
CA ASP A 170 -0.57 9.38 -11.28
C ASP A 170 -0.98 9.93 -12.66
N ALA A 171 -0.01 10.39 -13.46
CA ALA A 171 -0.26 10.84 -14.83
C ALA A 171 -0.82 9.74 -15.73
N VAL A 172 -0.39 8.50 -15.55
CA VAL A 172 -0.96 7.34 -16.25
C VAL A 172 -2.42 7.14 -15.89
N LEU A 173 -2.78 7.23 -14.59
CA LEU A 173 -4.19 7.11 -14.17
C LEU A 173 -5.07 8.24 -14.72
N ASP A 174 -4.53 9.45 -14.84
CA ASP A 174 -5.24 10.59 -15.40
C ASP A 174 -5.45 10.44 -16.93
N ALA A 175 -4.51 9.78 -17.61
CA ALA A 175 -4.59 9.49 -19.05
C ALA A 175 -5.49 8.29 -19.39
N LEU A 176 -5.64 7.33 -18.47
CA LEU A 176 -6.54 6.21 -18.65
C LEU A 176 -8.00 6.68 -18.51
N PRO A 177 -8.94 6.13 -19.31
CA PRO A 177 -10.35 6.42 -19.14
C PRO A 177 -10.69 6.35 -17.66
N ALA A 178 -11.45 7.32 -17.15
CA ALA A 178 -12.03 7.17 -15.84
C ALA A 178 -12.77 5.82 -15.89
N ALA A 179 -12.16 4.79 -15.28
CA ALA A 179 -12.98 3.67 -14.90
C ALA A 179 -14.19 4.27 -14.19
N PRO A 180 -15.43 3.80 -14.47
CA PRO A 180 -16.53 4.09 -13.56
C PRO A 180 -15.92 3.84 -12.19
N PRO A 181 -16.00 4.79 -11.23
CA PRO A 181 -15.27 4.65 -10.00
C PRO A 181 -15.47 3.19 -9.61
N GLU A 182 -14.42 2.34 -9.82
CA GLU A 182 -14.34 1.19 -8.98
C GLU A 182 -14.51 1.86 -7.65
N PRO A 183 -15.54 1.51 -6.90
CA PRO A 183 -15.57 1.92 -5.53
C PRO A 183 -14.16 1.52 -5.15
N LEU A 184 -13.30 2.56 -4.86
CA LEU A 184 -12.09 2.29 -4.08
C LEU A 184 -12.50 1.05 -3.36
N GLU A 185 -11.90 -0.15 -3.43
CA GLU A 185 -12.38 -1.13 -2.52
C GLU A 185 -12.26 -0.47 -1.15
N GLU A 186 -13.07 0.52 -0.92
CA GLU A 186 -13.84 0.65 0.30
C GLU A 186 -14.42 -0.71 0.35
N SER A 187 -13.69 -1.62 0.97
CA SER A 187 -13.98 -3.05 1.02
C SER A 187 -15.48 -3.11 0.95
N ALA A 188 -16.06 -3.57 -0.21
CA ALA A 188 -17.47 -3.34 -0.53
C ALA A 188 -18.29 -3.97 0.59
N GLY A 189 -18.28 -3.29 1.71
CA GLY A 189 -18.73 -3.81 3.00
C GLY A 189 -17.99 -3.13 4.17
N PRO A 190 -18.43 -3.40 5.37
CA PRO A 190 -17.86 -2.88 6.62
C PRO A 190 -16.38 -3.23 6.77
N ARG A 191 -15.55 -2.26 7.22
CA ARG A 191 -14.12 -2.43 7.50
C ARG A 191 -13.86 -3.62 8.42
N ARG A 192 -12.85 -4.42 8.13
CA ARG A 192 -12.56 -5.69 8.81
C ARG A 192 -11.62 -5.47 9.98
N VAL A 193 -12.10 -5.88 11.16
CA VAL A 193 -11.41 -5.71 12.45
C VAL A 193 -11.08 -7.07 13.04
N ALA A 194 -9.81 -7.30 13.39
CA ALA A 194 -9.41 -8.42 14.22
C ALA A 194 -9.41 -8.01 15.69
N LEU A 195 -10.07 -8.78 16.55
CA LEU A 195 -10.00 -8.60 17.99
C LEU A 195 -9.06 -9.66 18.58
N VAL A 196 -7.85 -9.26 18.96
CA VAL A 196 -6.79 -10.14 19.43
C VAL A 196 -6.32 -9.79 20.83
N GLY A 197 -5.56 -10.68 21.44
CA GLY A 197 -5.06 -10.55 22.81
C GLY A 197 -5.00 -11.90 23.49
N ARG A 198 -4.33 -12.00 24.64
CA ARG A 198 -4.18 -13.23 25.40
C ARG A 198 -5.54 -13.76 25.91
N PRO A 199 -5.65 -15.02 26.36
CA PRO A 199 -6.86 -15.54 26.99
C PRO A 199 -7.32 -14.69 28.19
N ASN A 200 -8.62 -14.60 28.42
CA ASN A 200 -9.29 -13.95 29.57
C ASN A 200 -9.14 -12.42 29.71
N VAL A 201 -8.51 -11.73 28.77
CA VAL A 201 -8.43 -10.24 28.76
C VAL A 201 -9.78 -9.56 28.50
N GLY A 202 -10.81 -10.33 28.15
CA GLY A 202 -12.18 -9.81 27.97
C GLY A 202 -12.65 -9.64 26.52
N LYS A 203 -12.02 -10.32 25.52
CA LYS A 203 -12.41 -10.24 24.10
C LYS A 203 -13.89 -10.54 23.87
N SER A 204 -14.36 -11.67 24.39
CA SER A 204 -15.78 -12.06 24.26
C SER A 204 -16.71 -11.08 24.97
N SER A 205 -16.28 -10.51 26.10
CA SER A 205 -17.06 -9.50 26.83
C SER A 205 -17.16 -8.20 26.02
N LEU A 206 -16.07 -7.77 25.39
CA LEU A 206 -16.07 -6.58 24.52
C LEU A 206 -16.97 -6.79 23.31
N LEU A 207 -16.86 -7.95 22.65
CA LEU A 207 -17.71 -8.26 21.49
C LEU A 207 -19.19 -8.28 21.87
N ASN A 208 -19.54 -8.90 23.02
CA ASN A 208 -20.92 -8.91 23.53
C ASN A 208 -21.41 -7.49 23.89
N GLN A 209 -20.55 -6.65 24.47
CA GLN A 209 -20.87 -5.25 24.78
C GLN A 209 -21.15 -4.45 23.52
N LEU A 210 -20.33 -4.62 22.49
CA LEU A 210 -20.49 -3.99 21.20
C LEU A 210 -21.73 -4.48 20.45
N ALA A 211 -21.99 -5.80 20.47
CA ALA A 211 -23.16 -6.40 19.83
C ALA A 211 -24.48 -6.15 20.60
N GLY A 212 -24.38 -5.86 21.90
CA GLY A 212 -25.56 -5.59 22.76
C GLY A 212 -26.06 -4.15 22.67
N ALA A 213 -25.22 -3.21 22.28
CA ALA A 213 -25.57 -1.79 22.17
C ALA A 213 -26.54 -1.51 21.01
N GLU A 214 -26.38 -2.16 19.86
CA GLU A 214 -27.36 -2.15 18.75
C GLU A 214 -27.11 -3.36 17.83
N ARG A 215 -27.97 -4.40 17.95
CA ARG A 215 -28.00 -5.45 16.93
C ARG A 215 -28.61 -4.88 15.67
N VAL A 216 -27.76 -4.60 14.68
CA VAL A 216 -28.27 -4.33 13.33
C VAL A 216 -28.84 -5.64 12.79
N LEU A 217 -30.17 -5.72 12.67
CA LEU A 217 -30.84 -6.71 11.83
C LEU A 217 -30.48 -6.36 10.37
N VAL A 218 -29.34 -6.88 9.91
CA VAL A 218 -28.83 -6.61 8.56
C VAL A 218 -29.48 -7.58 7.59
N ASP A 219 -30.74 -7.30 7.23
CA ASP A 219 -31.38 -7.94 6.07
C ASP A 219 -31.21 -7.18 4.75
N SER A 220 -30.52 -6.02 4.76
CA SER A 220 -30.54 -5.12 3.59
C SER A 220 -29.20 -4.53 3.12
N VAL A 221 -28.03 -5.01 3.57
CA VAL A 221 -26.77 -4.54 3.00
C VAL A 221 -26.37 -5.44 1.83
N ALA A 222 -26.58 -4.96 0.60
CA ALA A 222 -26.14 -5.62 -0.62
C ALA A 222 -24.60 -5.77 -0.61
N GLY A 223 -24.10 -6.97 -0.93
CA GLY A 223 -22.65 -7.25 -1.03
C GLY A 223 -22.03 -8.00 0.15
N THR A 224 -22.79 -8.44 1.14
CA THR A 224 -22.26 -9.25 2.25
C THR A 224 -22.33 -10.75 1.92
N THR A 225 -21.27 -11.29 1.33
CA THR A 225 -21.01 -12.73 1.41
C THR A 225 -20.74 -13.04 2.88
N ARG A 226 -21.71 -13.67 3.55
CA ARG A 226 -21.59 -14.04 4.97
C ARG A 226 -20.64 -15.22 5.08
N ASP A 227 -19.43 -14.98 5.55
CA ASP A 227 -18.70 -16.01 6.26
C ASP A 227 -19.42 -16.24 7.60
N PRO A 228 -19.90 -17.46 7.92
CA PRO A 228 -20.68 -17.72 9.13
C PRO A 228 -19.90 -17.47 10.44
N VAL A 229 -18.68 -16.95 10.34
CA VAL A 229 -17.70 -16.76 11.40
C VAL A 229 -17.54 -15.29 11.79
N ASP A 230 -18.03 -14.36 10.95
CA ASP A 230 -17.87 -12.91 11.13
C ASP A 230 -19.08 -12.27 11.81
N GLU A 231 -18.86 -11.20 12.56
CA GLU A 231 -19.91 -10.46 13.25
C GLU A 231 -19.91 -8.98 12.84
N LEU A 232 -21.07 -8.49 12.41
CA LEU A 232 -21.28 -7.08 12.10
C LEU A 232 -21.69 -6.33 13.36
N VAL A 233 -20.99 -5.24 13.64
CA VAL A 233 -21.19 -4.41 14.83
C VAL A 233 -21.29 -2.96 14.41
N GLN A 234 -22.33 -2.28 14.87
CA GLN A 234 -22.44 -0.83 14.71
C GLN A 234 -21.67 -0.12 15.83
N MET A 235 -20.76 0.77 15.46
CA MET A 235 -20.07 1.66 16.41
C MET A 235 -20.22 3.11 15.93
N GLY A 236 -21.12 3.84 16.59
CA GLY A 236 -21.56 5.16 16.12
C GLY A 236 -22.37 5.05 14.82
N GLU A 237 -22.02 5.82 13.81
CA GLU A 237 -22.71 5.80 12.51
C GLU A 237 -22.16 4.73 11.54
N GLU A 238 -21.12 3.99 11.91
CA GLU A 238 -20.40 3.06 11.04
C GLU A 238 -20.63 1.61 11.43
N ILE A 239 -20.68 0.74 10.40
CA ILE A 239 -20.74 -0.72 10.59
C ILE A 239 -19.32 -1.27 10.39
N TRP A 240 -18.89 -2.09 11.34
CA TRP A 240 -17.59 -2.76 11.36
C TRP A 240 -17.78 -4.27 11.32
N ARG A 241 -16.91 -4.97 10.61
CA ARG A 241 -16.92 -6.44 10.53
C ARG A 241 -15.82 -7.01 11.40
N PHE A 242 -16.17 -7.64 12.49
CA PHE A 242 -15.23 -8.39 13.32
C PHE A 242 -15.03 -9.78 12.74
N VAL A 243 -13.77 -10.08 12.33
CA VAL A 243 -13.39 -11.33 11.67
C VAL A 243 -13.03 -12.42 12.69
N ASP A 244 -13.24 -13.70 12.33
CA ASP A 244 -12.93 -14.90 13.15
C ASP A 244 -13.56 -14.87 14.56
N THR A 245 -14.81 -14.39 14.70
CA THR A 245 -15.48 -14.27 15.99
C THR A 245 -15.96 -15.62 16.55
N ALA A 246 -16.10 -16.69 15.74
CA ALA A 246 -16.50 -18.01 16.20
C ALA A 246 -15.51 -18.61 17.22
N GLY A 247 -14.23 -18.33 17.07
CA GLY A 247 -13.20 -18.71 18.04
C GLY A 247 -13.31 -17.99 19.38
N LEU A 248 -13.89 -16.79 19.39
CA LEU A 248 -14.07 -15.97 20.60
C LEU A 248 -15.28 -16.45 21.45
N ARG A 249 -16.29 -17.07 20.83
CA ARG A 249 -17.50 -17.56 21.50
C ARG A 249 -17.37 -18.96 22.09
N ARG A 250 -16.51 -19.82 21.54
CA ARG A 250 -16.25 -21.15 22.07
C ARG A 250 -15.31 -21.04 23.27
N ARG A 251 -15.79 -21.35 24.49
CA ARG A 251 -14.94 -21.60 25.65
C ARG A 251 -14.06 -22.81 25.33
N VAL A 252 -12.81 -22.54 24.91
CA VAL A 252 -11.83 -23.61 24.75
C VAL A 252 -11.42 -24.05 26.15
N ARG A 253 -11.83 -25.28 26.52
CA ARG A 253 -11.28 -25.97 27.70
C ARG A 253 -9.77 -26.09 27.50
N GLU A 254 -9.02 -25.75 28.53
CA GLU A 254 -7.59 -25.86 28.59
C GLU A 254 -7.12 -27.25 28.19
N ALA A 255 -6.56 -27.35 26.99
CA ALA A 255 -5.81 -28.53 26.54
C ALA A 255 -4.36 -28.11 26.32
N SER A 256 -3.43 -28.97 26.70
CA SER A 256 -2.01 -28.89 26.39
C SER A 256 -1.84 -28.54 24.90
N GLY A 257 -1.23 -27.36 24.60
CA GLY A 257 -1.10 -26.82 23.23
C GLY A 257 -1.92 -25.57 22.94
N ALA A 258 -2.69 -25.03 23.90
CA ALA A 258 -3.57 -23.88 23.72
C ALA A 258 -2.87 -22.60 23.18
N GLU A 259 -1.62 -22.37 23.52
CA GLU A 259 -0.84 -21.21 23.04
C GLU A 259 -0.55 -21.29 21.54
N TYR A 260 -0.16 -22.45 21.03
CA TYR A 260 0.12 -22.65 19.60
C TYR A 260 -1.15 -22.42 18.76
N TYR A 261 -2.29 -22.98 19.19
CA TYR A 261 -3.56 -22.76 18.49
C TYR A 261 -4.07 -21.31 18.61
N ALA A 262 -3.77 -20.63 19.72
CA ALA A 262 -4.12 -19.22 19.89
C ALA A 262 -3.31 -18.32 18.94
N SER A 263 -2.01 -18.60 18.74
CA SER A 263 -1.16 -17.85 17.80
C SER A 263 -1.60 -18.05 16.34
N LEU A 264 -1.92 -19.29 15.94
CA LEU A 264 -2.42 -19.58 14.58
C LEU A 264 -3.75 -18.89 14.29
N ARG A 265 -4.65 -18.80 15.28
CA ARG A 265 -5.93 -18.07 15.13
C ARG A 265 -5.70 -16.58 15.01
N THR A 266 -4.84 -16.03 15.84
CA THR A 266 -4.44 -14.61 15.75
C THR A 266 -3.91 -14.31 14.36
N GLN A 267 -3.03 -15.15 13.82
CA GLN A 267 -2.48 -14.96 12.48
C GLN A 267 -3.56 -15.00 11.39
N ARG A 268 -4.49 -15.97 11.43
CA ARG A 268 -5.62 -16.05 10.48
C ARG A 268 -6.53 -14.82 10.55
N ALA A 269 -6.87 -14.37 11.76
CA ALA A 269 -7.67 -13.16 11.93
C ALA A 269 -6.95 -11.93 11.34
N LEU A 270 -5.63 -11.82 11.52
CA LEU A 270 -4.83 -10.74 10.97
C LEU A 270 -4.74 -10.79 9.44
N GLU A 271 -4.67 -11.98 8.83
CA GLU A 271 -4.67 -12.13 7.36
C GLU A 271 -5.95 -11.56 6.73
N GLN A 272 -7.09 -11.68 7.40
CA GLN A 272 -8.39 -11.20 6.90
C GLN A 272 -8.71 -9.76 7.29
N ALA A 273 -8.05 -9.20 8.31
CA ALA A 273 -8.35 -7.88 8.84
C ALA A 273 -7.56 -6.75 8.15
N GLU A 274 -8.08 -5.54 8.26
CA GLU A 274 -7.40 -4.29 7.87
C GLU A 274 -6.78 -3.62 9.10
N VAL A 275 -7.46 -3.72 10.24
CA VAL A 275 -7.04 -3.17 11.53
C VAL A 275 -7.23 -4.19 12.64
N ALA A 276 -6.34 -4.18 13.62
CA ALA A 276 -6.44 -5.03 14.80
C ALA A 276 -6.63 -4.21 16.07
N ILE A 277 -7.53 -4.65 16.93
CA ILE A 277 -7.62 -4.20 18.31
C ILE A 277 -6.88 -5.23 19.16
N VAL A 278 -5.77 -4.83 19.77
CA VAL A 278 -5.09 -5.64 20.78
C VAL A 278 -5.66 -5.29 22.17
N LEU A 279 -6.34 -6.26 22.77
CA LEU A 279 -6.95 -6.10 24.08
C LEU A 279 -5.97 -6.53 25.17
N ILE A 280 -5.67 -5.62 26.10
CA ILE A 280 -4.76 -5.80 27.22
C ILE A 280 -5.53 -5.61 28.52
N GLU A 281 -5.19 -6.36 29.55
CA GLU A 281 -5.83 -6.28 30.85
C GLU A 281 -5.13 -5.29 31.76
N ALA A 282 -5.82 -4.24 32.19
CA ALA A 282 -5.26 -3.15 32.97
C ALA A 282 -4.69 -3.57 34.36
N PRO A 283 -5.32 -4.45 35.16
CA PRO A 283 -4.80 -4.86 36.47
C PRO A 283 -3.51 -5.67 36.41
N GLU A 284 -3.27 -6.36 35.31
CA GLU A 284 -2.09 -7.21 35.12
C GLU A 284 -1.12 -6.57 34.14
N LEU A 285 -0.38 -5.62 34.44
CA LEU A 285 0.65 -5.02 33.58
C LEU A 285 0.90 -5.73 32.21
N ILE A 286 1.64 -5.12 31.32
CA ILE A 286 1.95 -5.74 30.01
C ILE A 286 2.83 -6.98 30.22
N THR A 287 2.30 -8.14 29.88
CA THR A 287 3.02 -9.41 29.93
C THR A 287 3.84 -9.63 28.67
N GLU A 288 4.80 -10.56 28.73
CA GLU A 288 5.54 -10.98 27.51
C GLU A 288 4.59 -11.49 26.41
N GLN A 289 3.47 -12.12 26.80
CA GLN A 289 2.49 -12.62 25.85
C GLN A 289 1.76 -11.47 25.15
N ASP A 290 1.42 -10.38 25.86
CA ASP A 290 0.86 -9.17 25.27
C ASP A 290 1.85 -8.53 24.29
N GLN A 291 3.13 -8.44 24.65
CA GLN A 291 4.18 -7.92 23.77
C GLN A 291 4.33 -8.77 22.50
N ARG A 292 4.24 -10.12 22.61
CA ARG A 292 4.28 -11.02 21.45
C ARG A 292 3.08 -10.77 20.50
N VAL A 293 1.88 -10.60 21.06
CA VAL A 293 0.67 -10.31 20.24
C VAL A 293 0.81 -8.95 19.56
N ILE A 294 1.27 -7.92 20.26
CA ILE A 294 1.51 -6.59 19.69
C ILE A 294 2.55 -6.67 18.55
N ALA A 295 3.66 -7.38 18.77
CA ALA A 295 4.70 -7.57 17.76
C ALA A 295 4.13 -8.30 16.52
N MET A 296 3.35 -9.35 16.71
CA MET A 296 2.71 -10.11 15.63
C MET A 296 1.80 -9.21 14.78
N VAL A 297 1.00 -8.33 15.41
CA VAL A 297 0.16 -7.36 14.67
C VAL A 297 1.02 -6.36 13.90
N ALA A 298 2.05 -5.79 14.52
CA ALA A 298 2.96 -4.86 13.85
C ALA A 298 3.69 -5.50 12.66
N GLU A 299 4.16 -6.75 12.81
CA GLU A 299 4.83 -7.53 11.76
C GLU A 299 3.86 -7.91 10.62
N SER A 300 2.58 -8.16 10.92
CA SER A 300 1.55 -8.43 9.90
C SER A 300 1.27 -7.23 8.99
N GLY A 301 1.73 -6.04 9.36
CA GLY A 301 1.52 -4.81 8.61
C GLY A 301 0.10 -4.24 8.71
N ARG A 302 -0.72 -4.71 9.65
CA ARG A 302 -2.08 -4.20 9.86
C ARG A 302 -2.07 -2.94 10.70
N ALA A 303 -3.09 -2.10 10.52
CA ALA A 303 -3.33 -0.99 11.42
C ALA A 303 -3.60 -1.52 12.85
N LEU A 304 -3.18 -0.79 13.88
CA LEU A 304 -3.18 -1.25 15.27
C LEU A 304 -3.82 -0.22 16.19
N VAL A 305 -4.73 -0.69 17.03
CA VAL A 305 -5.27 0.05 18.18
C VAL A 305 -5.05 -0.79 19.45
N LEU A 306 -4.58 -0.16 20.51
CA LEU A 306 -4.40 -0.78 21.82
C LEU A 306 -5.60 -0.44 22.71
N ALA A 307 -6.31 -1.44 23.20
CA ALA A 307 -7.45 -1.26 24.11
C ALA A 307 -7.09 -1.83 25.50
N ILE A 308 -6.96 -0.94 26.48
CA ILE A 308 -6.66 -1.32 27.86
C ILE A 308 -7.98 -1.55 28.58
N ASN A 309 -8.29 -2.82 28.78
CA ASN A 309 -9.57 -3.28 29.32
C ASN A 309 -9.55 -3.46 30.86
N LYS A 310 -10.74 -3.57 31.45
CA LYS A 310 -10.97 -3.68 32.91
C LYS A 310 -10.51 -2.42 33.65
N TRP A 311 -10.56 -1.26 32.99
CA TRP A 311 -10.18 0.03 33.56
C TRP A 311 -11.05 0.44 34.77
N ASP A 312 -12.24 -0.15 34.89
CA ASP A 312 -13.17 0.03 36.01
C ASP A 312 -12.69 -0.61 37.30
N LEU A 313 -11.74 -1.54 37.25
CA LEU A 313 -11.18 -2.21 38.43
C LEU A 313 -10.04 -1.46 39.10
N LEU A 314 -9.54 -0.37 38.49
CA LEU A 314 -8.41 0.40 38.99
C LEU A 314 -8.87 1.57 39.85
N ASP A 315 -8.24 1.77 40.99
CA ASP A 315 -8.26 3.03 41.73
C ASP A 315 -7.36 4.08 41.07
N GLU A 316 -7.37 5.30 41.59
CA GLU A 316 -6.68 6.44 40.99
C GLU A 316 -5.15 6.28 41.04
N ASP A 317 -4.60 5.83 42.17
CA ASP A 317 -3.15 5.62 42.37
C ASP A 317 -2.62 4.53 41.44
N THR A 318 -3.38 3.45 41.27
CA THR A 318 -3.03 2.36 40.35
C THR A 318 -3.10 2.80 38.90
N ARG A 319 -4.03 3.68 38.51
CA ARG A 319 -4.11 4.26 37.16
C ARG A 319 -2.86 5.08 36.84
N GLU A 320 -2.44 5.97 37.72
CA GLU A 320 -1.25 6.78 37.51
C GLU A 320 0.03 5.95 37.40
N ARG A 321 0.14 4.88 38.22
CA ARG A 321 1.26 3.96 38.12
C ARG A 321 1.26 3.21 36.79
N LEU A 322 0.10 2.67 36.41
CA LEU A 322 -0.07 1.95 35.16
C LEU A 322 0.24 2.83 33.94
N GLU A 323 -0.19 4.09 33.92
CA GLU A 323 0.10 5.03 32.82
C GLU A 323 1.60 5.25 32.63
N ARG A 324 2.36 5.35 33.73
CA ARG A 324 3.83 5.47 33.67
C ARG A 324 4.49 4.21 33.14
N GLU A 325 4.05 3.04 33.59
CA GLU A 325 4.57 1.74 33.15
C GLU A 325 4.23 1.46 31.69
N LEU A 326 2.99 1.71 31.25
CA LEU A 326 2.55 1.58 29.86
C LEU A 326 3.38 2.46 28.91
N SER A 327 3.76 3.66 29.37
CA SER A 327 4.58 4.57 28.55
C SER A 327 5.99 4.01 28.31
N GLY A 328 6.55 3.24 29.24
CA GLY A 328 7.84 2.56 29.10
C GLY A 328 7.74 1.28 28.25
N GLU A 329 6.83 0.38 28.61
CA GLU A 329 6.66 -0.92 27.96
C GLU A 329 6.17 -0.80 26.51
N LEU A 330 5.32 0.20 26.21
CA LEU A 330 4.79 0.48 24.87
C LEU A 330 5.62 1.51 24.09
N ALA A 331 6.81 1.89 24.55
CA ALA A 331 7.63 2.90 23.86
C ALA A 331 7.89 2.55 22.37
N ARG A 332 7.99 1.26 22.04
CA ARG A 332 8.17 0.78 20.66
C ARG A 332 6.90 0.86 19.80
N THR A 333 5.74 0.92 20.43
CA THR A 333 4.42 0.97 19.80
C THR A 333 3.63 2.22 20.21
N ALA A 334 4.34 3.26 20.69
CA ALA A 334 3.77 4.55 21.08
C ALA A 334 3.00 5.25 19.94
N TRP A 335 3.20 4.78 18.70
CA TRP A 335 2.48 5.23 17.53
C TRP A 335 1.05 4.66 17.41
N ALA A 336 0.71 3.61 18.17
CA ALA A 336 -0.61 3.01 18.15
C ALA A 336 -1.55 3.81 19.07
N PRO A 337 -2.72 4.24 18.59
CA PRO A 337 -3.74 4.84 19.44
C PRO A 337 -4.09 3.93 20.61
N ARG A 338 -4.19 4.51 21.80
CA ARG A 338 -4.54 3.78 23.02
C ARG A 338 -5.88 4.25 23.54
N VAL A 339 -6.76 3.29 23.88
CA VAL A 339 -8.08 3.54 24.42
C VAL A 339 -8.24 2.76 25.73
N ASN A 340 -8.58 3.45 26.82
CA ASN A 340 -8.88 2.84 28.11
C ASN A 340 -10.38 2.52 28.17
N ILE A 341 -10.73 1.24 28.33
CA ILE A 341 -12.11 0.76 28.27
C ILE A 341 -12.49 -0.14 29.44
N SER A 342 -13.77 -0.30 29.64
CA SER A 342 -14.33 -1.42 30.39
C SER A 342 -15.35 -2.15 29.52
N ALA A 343 -15.02 -3.34 29.08
CA ALA A 343 -15.91 -4.19 28.31
C ALA A 343 -17.15 -4.63 29.13
N ARG A 344 -17.07 -4.57 30.47
CA ARG A 344 -18.17 -4.91 31.36
C ARG A 344 -19.19 -3.77 31.49
N THR A 345 -18.72 -2.54 31.64
CA THR A 345 -19.59 -1.38 31.91
C THR A 345 -19.90 -0.55 30.67
N GLY A 346 -19.22 -0.80 29.54
CA GLY A 346 -19.33 0.00 28.31
C GLY A 346 -18.52 1.31 28.34
N ARG A 347 -17.88 1.66 29.47
CA ARG A 347 -17.11 2.91 29.59
C ARG A 347 -15.96 2.95 28.60
N GLY A 348 -15.88 4.02 27.79
CA GLY A 348 -14.80 4.27 26.83
C GLY A 348 -14.85 3.41 25.57
N VAL A 349 -15.84 2.54 25.41
CA VAL A 349 -16.00 1.70 24.20
C VAL A 349 -16.36 2.55 22.98
N ASP A 350 -17.06 3.66 23.17
CA ASP A 350 -17.35 4.67 22.16
C ASP A 350 -16.11 5.29 21.51
N LYS A 351 -14.97 5.27 22.19
CA LYS A 351 -13.69 5.79 21.68
C LYS A 351 -12.99 4.83 20.70
N LEU A 352 -13.45 3.58 20.58
CA LEU A 352 -12.82 2.60 19.67
C LEU A 352 -13.01 2.99 18.21
N ALA A 353 -14.19 3.38 17.77
CA ALA A 353 -14.43 3.75 16.37
C ALA A 353 -13.57 4.93 15.91
N PRO A 354 -13.44 6.05 16.64
CA PRO A 354 -12.50 7.11 16.31
C PRO A 354 -11.04 6.64 16.22
N ALA A 355 -10.60 5.77 17.15
CA ALA A 355 -9.24 5.23 17.15
C ALA A 355 -8.97 4.32 15.94
N LEU A 356 -9.94 3.50 15.55
CA LEU A 356 -9.85 2.64 14.36
C LEU A 356 -9.77 3.48 13.08
N ARG A 357 -10.60 4.53 12.95
CA ARG A 357 -10.52 5.46 11.81
C ARG A 357 -9.16 6.14 11.71
N LEU A 358 -8.64 6.63 12.83
CA LEU A 358 -7.32 7.26 12.88
C LEU A 358 -6.22 6.29 12.41
N ALA A 359 -6.24 5.06 12.89
CA ALA A 359 -5.28 4.04 12.51
C ALA A 359 -5.38 3.66 11.03
N LEU A 360 -6.58 3.52 10.48
CA LEU A 360 -6.80 3.22 9.07
C LEU A 360 -6.40 4.40 8.18
N ALA A 361 -6.67 5.64 8.58
CA ALA A 361 -6.24 6.82 7.83
C ALA A 361 -4.71 6.88 7.68
N GLY A 362 -3.96 6.58 8.75
CA GLY A 362 -2.51 6.44 8.68
C GLY A 362 -2.06 5.27 7.79
N TRP A 363 -2.76 4.14 7.85
CA TRP A 363 -2.44 2.93 7.09
C TRP A 363 -2.63 3.10 5.58
N GLU A 364 -3.57 3.92 5.17
CA GLU A 364 -3.89 4.24 3.78
C GLU A 364 -3.20 5.50 3.27
N SER A 365 -2.47 6.21 4.13
CA SER A 365 -1.87 7.49 3.80
C SER A 365 -0.78 7.37 2.74
N ARG A 366 -0.85 8.26 1.74
CA ARG A 366 0.16 8.40 0.70
C ARG A 366 0.75 9.80 0.70
N ILE A 367 2.07 9.86 0.63
CA ILE A 367 2.83 11.10 0.48
C ILE A 367 3.24 11.25 -0.98
N PRO A 368 2.92 12.34 -1.68
CA PRO A 368 3.45 12.63 -3.00
C PRO A 368 5.00 12.64 -3.00
N THR A 369 5.61 12.08 -4.04
CA THR A 369 7.08 11.90 -4.11
C THR A 369 7.85 13.20 -3.93
N GLY A 370 7.40 14.29 -4.54
CA GLY A 370 8.03 15.62 -4.39
C GLY A 370 8.00 16.11 -2.94
N ARG A 371 6.85 16.00 -2.25
CA ARG A 371 6.70 16.38 -0.83
C ARG A 371 7.58 15.52 0.09
N LEU A 372 7.65 14.20 -0.18
CA LEU A 372 8.50 13.28 0.57
C LEU A 372 9.98 13.65 0.44
N ASN A 373 10.45 13.97 -0.78
CA ASN A 373 11.86 14.30 -1.01
C ASN A 373 12.21 15.72 -0.53
N GLY A 374 11.31 16.69 -0.62
CA GLY A 374 11.49 18.01 -0.01
C GLY A 374 11.68 17.90 1.50
N TRP A 375 10.77 17.19 2.17
CA TRP A 375 10.87 16.89 3.59
C TRP A 375 12.17 16.15 3.95
N LEU A 376 12.53 15.12 3.18
CA LEU A 376 13.76 14.35 3.41
C LEU A 376 15.01 15.22 3.31
N GLY A 377 15.05 16.13 2.33
CA GLY A 377 16.13 17.11 2.17
C GLY A 377 16.31 18.00 3.40
N GLU A 378 15.20 18.51 3.96
CA GLU A 378 15.22 19.32 5.17
C GLU A 378 15.67 18.54 6.41
N VAL A 379 15.16 17.32 6.59
CA VAL A 379 15.52 16.46 7.73
C VAL A 379 16.99 16.09 7.67
N VAL A 380 17.51 15.71 6.50
CA VAL A 380 18.93 15.34 6.30
C VAL A 380 19.85 16.56 6.45
N ALA A 381 19.43 17.75 6.03
CA ALA A 381 20.20 18.97 6.24
C ALA A 381 20.36 19.35 7.71
N ARG A 382 19.29 19.12 8.52
CA ARG A 382 19.32 19.39 9.98
C ARG A 382 20.04 18.29 10.76
N THR A 383 19.87 17.05 10.34
CA THR A 383 20.41 15.87 11.05
C THR A 383 20.96 14.88 10.01
N PRO A 384 22.22 15.08 9.55
CA PRO A 384 22.82 14.20 8.56
C PRO A 384 23.07 12.79 9.13
N PRO A 385 23.08 11.76 8.24
CA PRO A 385 23.41 10.40 8.68
C PRO A 385 24.81 10.32 9.27
N PRO A 386 25.01 9.54 10.36
CA PRO A 386 26.31 9.41 10.98
C PRO A 386 27.34 8.79 10.02
N PRO A 387 28.61 9.23 10.09
CA PRO A 387 29.67 8.69 9.25
C PRO A 387 30.00 7.24 9.63
N ARG A 388 30.16 6.38 8.63
CA ARG A 388 30.64 5.00 8.81
C ARG A 388 31.93 4.80 8.01
N GLY A 389 32.98 4.37 8.70
CA GLY A 389 34.30 4.21 8.05
C GLY A 389 34.87 5.53 7.47
N GLY A 390 34.64 6.66 8.13
CA GLY A 390 35.17 7.98 7.73
C GLY A 390 34.38 8.71 6.64
N LYS A 391 33.29 8.12 6.11
CA LYS A 391 32.41 8.78 5.12
C LYS A 391 30.96 8.70 5.54
N ALA A 392 30.29 9.85 5.56
CA ALA A 392 28.84 9.87 5.77
C ALA A 392 28.12 9.38 4.50
N PRO A 393 27.18 8.41 4.63
CA PRO A 393 26.38 8.00 3.48
C PRO A 393 25.44 9.15 3.08
N LYS A 394 25.33 9.39 1.77
CA LYS A 394 24.36 10.37 1.24
C LYS A 394 23.04 9.66 0.97
N ILE A 395 21.94 10.25 1.40
CA ILE A 395 20.60 9.84 0.96
C ILE A 395 20.31 10.63 -0.31
N LEU A 396 20.05 9.92 -1.39
CA LEU A 396 19.89 10.51 -2.72
C LEU A 396 18.43 10.93 -2.93
N PHE A 397 17.50 10.04 -2.61
CA PHE A 397 16.07 10.29 -2.65
C PHE A 397 15.30 9.16 -1.94
N ALA A 398 14.00 9.35 -1.76
CA ALA A 398 13.08 8.35 -1.22
C ALA A 398 11.84 8.20 -2.10
N THR A 399 11.24 7.03 -2.03
CA THR A 399 9.93 6.76 -2.63
C THR A 399 9.05 6.02 -1.62
N GLN A 400 7.75 6.30 -1.62
CA GLN A 400 6.77 5.45 -0.94
C GLN A 400 6.36 4.34 -1.91
N ALA A 401 6.92 3.15 -1.69
CA ALA A 401 6.74 1.99 -2.56
C ALA A 401 5.41 1.26 -2.34
N GLY A 402 4.67 1.61 -1.28
CA GLY A 402 3.37 0.99 -0.98
C GLY A 402 2.64 1.70 0.14
N ILE A 403 1.33 1.46 0.19
CA ILE A 403 0.41 1.75 1.28
C ILE A 403 -0.11 0.41 1.82
N ARG A 404 -0.74 0.40 2.99
CA ARG A 404 -1.39 -0.79 3.57
C ARG A 404 -0.44 -1.96 3.86
N PRO A 405 0.69 -1.80 4.60
CA PRO A 405 1.12 -0.61 5.34
C PRO A 405 2.00 0.34 4.51
N PRO A 406 2.24 1.57 4.99
CA PRO A 406 3.18 2.51 4.37
C PRO A 406 4.60 1.93 4.29
N ARG A 407 5.14 1.82 3.07
CA ARG A 407 6.49 1.30 2.80
C ARG A 407 7.31 2.35 2.07
N PHE A 408 8.45 2.69 2.63
CA PHE A 408 9.37 3.66 2.06
C PHE A 408 10.68 2.98 1.65
N VAL A 409 11.27 3.44 0.55
CA VAL A 409 12.58 2.98 0.10
C VAL A 409 13.49 4.19 -0.02
N LEU A 410 14.57 4.18 0.75
CA LEU A 410 15.64 5.18 0.71
C LEU A 410 16.74 4.71 -0.24
N PHE A 411 17.10 5.54 -1.20
CA PHE A 411 18.22 5.29 -2.09
C PHE A 411 19.45 6.04 -1.58
N THR A 412 20.52 5.32 -1.29
CA THR A 412 21.66 5.85 -0.57
C THR A 412 23.00 5.49 -1.24
N SER A 413 24.03 6.27 -0.94
CA SER A 413 25.41 5.98 -1.42
C SER A 413 26.14 4.93 -0.57
N GLY A 414 25.57 4.53 0.55
CA GLY A 414 26.11 3.54 1.49
C GLY A 414 25.05 3.13 2.52
N PRO A 415 25.31 2.10 3.33
CA PRO A 415 24.37 1.62 4.34
C PRO A 415 24.11 2.67 5.43
N LEU A 416 22.85 2.76 5.88
CA LEU A 416 22.45 3.58 7.01
C LEU A 416 22.42 2.75 8.30
N GLU A 417 22.70 3.39 9.43
CA GLU A 417 22.59 2.76 10.74
C GLU A 417 21.13 2.58 11.16
N ALA A 418 20.83 1.49 11.87
CA ALA A 418 19.48 1.21 12.38
C ALA A 418 18.93 2.33 13.27
N GLY A 419 19.80 3.02 14.04
CA GLY A 419 19.43 4.18 14.83
C GLY A 419 18.93 5.35 14.00
N TYR A 420 19.57 5.59 12.86
CA TYR A 420 19.16 6.65 11.96
C TYR A 420 17.85 6.32 11.22
N LEU A 421 17.62 5.06 10.87
CA LEU A 421 16.34 4.62 10.29
C LEU A 421 15.20 4.81 11.28
N ARG A 422 15.39 4.47 12.56
CA ARG A 422 14.38 4.75 13.60
C ARG A 422 14.12 6.25 13.80
N PHE A 423 15.16 7.08 13.68
CA PHE A 423 15.00 8.54 13.70
C PHE A 423 14.14 9.01 12.53
N LEU A 424 14.42 8.56 11.29
CA LEU A 424 13.62 8.91 10.12
C LEU A 424 12.17 8.41 10.23
N GLU A 425 11.96 7.19 10.75
CA GLU A 425 10.63 6.66 10.99
C GLU A 425 9.84 7.53 11.96
N ARG A 426 10.45 7.93 13.09
CA ARG A 426 9.81 8.82 14.06
C ARG A 426 9.44 10.17 13.41
N ARG A 427 10.36 10.77 12.64
CA ARG A 427 10.11 12.03 11.94
C ARG A 427 8.99 11.92 10.90
N LEU A 428 8.94 10.81 10.15
CA LEU A 428 7.83 10.54 9.22
C LEU A 428 6.48 10.51 9.95
N ARG A 429 6.41 9.88 11.11
CA ARG A 429 5.19 9.82 11.92
C ARG A 429 4.74 11.20 12.39
N GLU A 430 5.68 11.99 12.93
CA GLU A 430 5.43 13.33 13.46
C GLU A 430 4.95 14.30 12.36
N ASP A 431 5.60 14.26 11.18
CA ASP A 431 5.40 15.26 10.14
C ASP A 431 4.26 14.88 9.15
N PHE A 432 3.86 13.59 9.06
CA PHE A 432 2.84 13.10 8.13
C PHE A 432 1.70 12.30 8.80
N ALA A 433 1.58 12.37 10.11
CA ALA A 433 0.46 11.78 10.86
C ALA A 433 0.22 10.26 10.58
N PHE A 434 1.28 9.46 10.58
CA PHE A 434 1.17 8.01 10.47
C PHE A 434 0.87 7.36 11.83
N GLU A 435 -0.23 7.75 12.44
CA GLU A 435 -0.69 7.12 13.68
C GLU A 435 -1.39 5.78 13.39
N GLY A 436 -1.25 4.85 14.31
CA GLY A 436 -1.95 3.55 14.26
C GLY A 436 -1.46 2.60 13.18
N THR A 437 -0.35 2.87 12.50
CA THR A 437 0.16 1.99 11.45
C THR A 437 1.65 1.71 11.58
N PRO A 438 2.13 0.48 11.32
CA PRO A 438 3.55 0.24 11.17
C PRO A 438 4.08 0.90 9.89
N ILE A 439 5.30 1.45 9.97
CA ILE A 439 6.01 2.01 8.82
C ILE A 439 7.20 1.11 8.52
N HIS A 440 7.38 0.75 7.25
CA HIS A 440 8.55 0.01 6.81
C HIS A 440 9.49 0.91 6.00
N ILE A 441 10.74 1.01 6.44
CA ILE A 441 11.79 1.76 5.72
C ILE A 441 12.86 0.79 5.25
N GLY A 442 12.94 0.60 3.93
CA GLY A 442 14.01 -0.15 3.28
C GLY A 442 15.12 0.77 2.79
N VAL A 443 16.35 0.26 2.72
CA VAL A 443 17.50 1.00 2.18
C VAL A 443 18.04 0.27 0.96
N LYS A 444 18.17 0.98 -0.15
CA LYS A 444 18.80 0.50 -1.37
C LYS A 444 20.09 1.26 -1.61
N VAL A 445 21.22 0.56 -1.44
CA VAL A 445 22.55 1.15 -1.65
C VAL A 445 22.89 1.12 -3.13
N LYS A 446 23.33 2.28 -3.68
CA LYS A 446 23.81 2.38 -5.06
C LYS A 446 25.14 1.64 -5.19
N GLU A 447 25.17 0.54 -5.92
CA GLU A 447 26.44 -0.15 -6.23
C GLU A 447 27.35 0.77 -7.04
N LYS A 448 28.58 0.97 -6.56
CA LYS A 448 29.61 1.62 -7.37
C LYS A 448 29.91 0.73 -8.56
N ARG A 449 29.56 1.15 -9.78
CA ARG A 449 30.13 0.56 -10.99
C ARG A 449 31.66 0.54 -10.82
N ARG A 450 32.24 -0.66 -10.66
CA ARG A 450 33.69 -0.83 -10.81
C ARG A 450 34.04 -0.33 -12.22
N ARG A 451 34.74 0.78 -12.31
CA ARG A 451 35.45 1.13 -13.55
C ARG A 451 36.44 -0.01 -13.79
N ARG A 452 36.19 -0.80 -14.81
CA ARG A 452 37.22 -1.59 -15.47
C ARG A 452 38.02 -0.68 -16.38
#